data_f338729b88365f144e9da438370095ea
#
_entry.id   f338729b88365f144e9da438370095ea
#
_cell.length_a   1.000
_cell.length_b   1.000
_cell.length_c   1.000
_cell.angle_alpha   90.00
_cell.angle_beta   90.00
_cell.angle_gamma   90.00
#
_symmetry.space_group_name_H-M   'P 1'
#
loop_
_entity.id
_entity.type
_entity.pdbx_description
1 polymer ?
#
loop_
_entity_poly.entity_id
_entity_poly.type
_entity_poly.pdbx_seq_one_letter_code
_entity_poly.pdbx_strand_id
1 'polypeptide(L)'
;MIIADTNVVSEFMRDDPDPVVIAWARTVAPADLSICVVTVEEIERGLGLLPAGRRRGELEGRWRDLVDTFADAVVVYDLPAAQETAAILVAAQTAGRPMSLADAQIAGICRSGGHELATRNIDDFATVSGLALINPFQE
;
A
#
# COMPACT_ATOMS: atom_id res chain seq x y z
N MET A 1 -11.91 -6.15 -1.26
CA MET A 1 -10.56 -6.41 -1.81
C MET A 1 -9.53 -6.05 -0.74
N ILE A 2 -8.35 -6.63 -0.79
CA ILE A 2 -7.22 -6.28 0.07
C ILE A 2 -6.29 -5.38 -0.74
N ILE A 3 -5.94 -4.23 -0.19
CA ILE A 3 -4.98 -3.30 -0.79
C ILE A 3 -3.65 -3.48 -0.06
N ALA A 4 -2.58 -3.78 -0.80
CA ALA A 4 -1.25 -3.91 -0.23
C ALA A 4 -0.62 -2.52 -0.10
N ASP A 5 -0.18 -2.18 1.13
CA ASP A 5 0.56 -0.96 1.40
C ASP A 5 1.95 -1.01 0.74
N THR A 6 2.57 0.14 0.58
CA THR A 6 3.87 0.30 -0.08
C THR A 6 4.95 -0.62 0.51
N ASN A 7 5.00 -0.79 1.84
CA ASN A 7 5.97 -1.67 2.49
C ASN A 7 5.77 -3.16 2.14
N VAL A 8 4.54 -3.59 1.92
CA VAL A 8 4.22 -4.97 1.49
C VAL A 8 4.66 -5.18 0.05
N VAL A 9 4.36 -4.21 -0.82
CA VAL A 9 4.76 -4.24 -2.23
C VAL A 9 6.29 -4.24 -2.35
N SER A 10 6.97 -3.40 -1.58
CA SER A 10 8.44 -3.35 -1.54
C SER A 10 9.04 -4.70 -1.13
N GLU A 11 8.39 -5.41 -0.21
CA GLU A 11 8.83 -6.74 0.21
C GLU A 11 8.81 -7.74 -0.96
N PHE A 12 7.77 -7.70 -1.79
CA PHE A 12 7.70 -8.56 -2.99
C PHE A 12 8.82 -8.28 -3.99
N MET A 13 9.42 -7.10 -3.95
CA MET A 13 10.49 -6.71 -4.88
C MET A 13 11.89 -7.06 -4.39
N ARG A 14 12.05 -7.51 -3.15
CA ARG A 14 13.36 -7.87 -2.59
C ARG A 14 13.92 -9.13 -3.23
N ASP A 15 15.26 -9.25 -3.19
CA ASP A 15 15.95 -10.46 -3.66
C ASP A 15 15.55 -11.68 -2.82
N ASP A 16 15.36 -11.48 -1.51
CA ASP A 16 15.01 -12.52 -0.55
C ASP A 16 13.82 -12.05 0.29
N PRO A 17 12.59 -12.13 -0.27
CA PRO A 17 11.39 -11.70 0.45
C PRO A 17 11.14 -12.54 1.70
N ASP A 18 10.54 -11.92 2.71
CA ASP A 18 10.14 -12.61 3.93
C ASP A 18 9.21 -13.79 3.61
N PRO A 19 9.57 -15.02 3.98
CA PRO A 19 8.74 -16.20 3.69
C PRO A 19 7.31 -16.11 4.26
N VAL A 20 7.13 -15.42 5.40
CA VAL A 20 5.82 -15.24 6.03
C VAL A 20 4.92 -14.40 5.12
N VAL A 21 5.46 -13.33 4.54
CA VAL A 21 4.72 -12.46 3.61
C VAL A 21 4.35 -13.22 2.33
N ILE A 22 5.28 -13.97 1.77
CA ILE A 22 5.04 -14.77 0.56
C ILE A 22 3.98 -15.84 0.83
N ALA A 23 4.06 -16.52 1.98
CA ALA A 23 3.07 -17.52 2.36
C ALA A 23 1.67 -16.89 2.51
N TRP A 24 1.59 -15.72 3.13
CA TRP A 24 0.34 -14.98 3.24
C TRP A 24 -0.23 -14.64 1.86
N ALA A 25 0.59 -14.10 0.97
CA ALA A 25 0.16 -13.69 -0.38
C ALA A 25 -0.43 -14.86 -1.16
N ARG A 26 0.12 -16.08 -0.97
CA ARG A 26 -0.39 -17.29 -1.62
C ARG A 26 -1.75 -17.72 -1.10
N THR A 27 -2.16 -17.28 0.09
CA THR A 27 -3.49 -17.58 0.64
C THR A 27 -4.58 -16.67 0.08
N VAL A 28 -4.20 -15.55 -0.54
CA VAL A 28 -5.14 -14.56 -1.08
C VAL A 28 -5.39 -14.87 -2.55
N ALA A 29 -6.66 -14.94 -2.95
CA ALA A 29 -6.99 -15.11 -4.37
C ALA A 29 -6.49 -13.90 -5.18
N PRO A 30 -5.91 -14.11 -6.37
CA PRO A 30 -5.37 -12.99 -7.17
C PRO A 30 -6.37 -11.86 -7.42
N ALA A 31 -7.65 -12.17 -7.57
CA ALA A 31 -8.69 -11.17 -7.77
C ALA A 31 -9.00 -10.34 -6.52
N ASP A 32 -8.53 -10.79 -5.35
CA ASP A 32 -8.84 -10.15 -4.05
C ASP A 32 -7.68 -9.29 -3.52
N LEU A 33 -6.56 -9.22 -4.26
CA LEU A 33 -5.38 -8.44 -3.86
C LEU A 33 -5.06 -7.42 -4.94
N SER A 34 -4.83 -6.18 -4.55
CA SER A 34 -4.40 -5.13 -5.45
C SER A 34 -3.55 -4.08 -4.74
N ILE A 35 -3.21 -3.05 -5.47
CA ILE A 35 -2.48 -1.87 -5.02
C ILE A 35 -3.27 -0.61 -5.39
N CYS A 36 -2.93 0.53 -4.80
CA CYS A 36 -3.54 1.80 -5.17
C CYS A 36 -2.52 2.73 -5.84
N VAL A 37 -3.03 3.79 -6.49
CA VAL A 37 -2.21 4.76 -7.21
C VAL A 37 -1.21 5.51 -6.34
N VAL A 38 -1.49 5.68 -5.05
CA VAL A 38 -0.55 6.30 -4.11
C VAL A 38 0.71 5.45 -3.97
N THR A 39 0.55 4.14 -3.85
CA THR A 39 1.68 3.19 -3.82
C THR A 39 2.47 3.24 -5.13
N VAL A 40 1.79 3.33 -6.26
CA VAL A 40 2.45 3.48 -7.57
C VAL A 40 3.37 4.70 -7.56
N GLU A 41 2.88 5.85 -7.11
CA GLU A 41 3.69 7.08 -7.04
C GLU A 41 4.87 6.91 -6.08
N GLU A 42 4.65 6.36 -4.89
CA GLU A 42 5.71 6.18 -3.90
C GLU A 42 6.83 5.27 -4.40
N ILE A 43 6.48 4.15 -5.00
CA ILE A 43 7.46 3.20 -5.54
C ILE A 43 8.23 3.82 -6.71
N GLU A 44 7.54 4.43 -7.67
CA GLU A 44 8.20 5.00 -8.84
C GLU A 44 9.09 6.18 -8.48
N ARG A 45 8.67 7.01 -7.54
CA ARG A 45 9.51 8.09 -7.02
C ARG A 45 10.74 7.54 -6.31
N GLY A 46 10.58 6.52 -5.47
CA GLY A 46 11.69 5.86 -4.79
C GLY A 46 12.70 5.26 -5.76
N LEU A 47 12.23 4.57 -6.80
CA LEU A 47 13.10 4.01 -7.85
C LEU A 47 13.81 5.12 -8.63
N GLY A 48 13.10 6.20 -8.95
CA GLY A 48 13.65 7.35 -9.66
C GLY A 48 14.75 8.07 -8.90
N LEU A 49 14.78 7.98 -7.57
CA LEU A 49 15.80 8.58 -6.71
C LEU A 49 17.02 7.68 -6.52
N LEU A 50 16.99 6.42 -6.92
CA LEU A 50 18.15 5.54 -6.88
C LEU A 50 19.19 5.97 -7.93
N PRO A 51 20.49 5.76 -7.65
CA PRO A 51 21.53 5.97 -8.66
C PRO A 51 21.24 5.15 -9.91
N ALA A 52 21.47 5.75 -11.08
CA ALA A 52 21.37 5.03 -12.34
C ALA A 52 22.37 3.87 -12.36
N GLY A 53 21.96 2.70 -12.84
CA GLY A 53 22.80 1.54 -12.91
C GLY A 53 22.00 0.23 -12.89
N ARG A 54 22.75 -0.85 -12.72
CA ARG A 54 22.21 -2.21 -12.81
C ARG A 54 21.13 -2.49 -11.75
N ARG A 55 21.37 -2.10 -10.50
CA ARG A 55 20.44 -2.37 -9.40
C ARG A 55 19.10 -1.67 -9.62
N ARG A 56 19.15 -0.40 -10.02
CA ARG A 56 17.93 0.34 -10.36
C ARG A 56 17.17 -0.33 -11.49
N GLY A 57 17.86 -0.75 -12.55
CA GLY A 57 17.24 -1.44 -13.69
C GLY A 57 16.57 -2.75 -13.30
N GLU A 58 17.20 -3.53 -12.42
CA GLU A 58 16.62 -4.79 -11.90
C GLU A 58 15.32 -4.51 -11.11
N LEU A 59 15.34 -3.53 -10.23
CA LEU A 59 14.15 -3.17 -9.43
C LEU A 59 13.04 -2.57 -10.30
N GLU A 60 13.38 -1.74 -11.27
CA GLU A 60 12.40 -1.21 -12.23
C GLU A 60 11.73 -2.33 -13.02
N GLY A 61 12.49 -3.36 -13.41
CA GLY A 61 11.95 -4.54 -14.08
C GLY A 61 10.96 -5.31 -13.21
N ARG A 62 11.31 -5.55 -11.94
CA ARG A 62 10.42 -6.22 -10.98
C ARG A 62 9.14 -5.42 -10.73
N TRP A 63 9.28 -4.11 -10.61
CA TRP A 63 8.12 -3.22 -10.45
C TRP A 63 7.20 -3.26 -11.66
N ARG A 64 7.76 -3.24 -12.86
CA ARG A 64 6.97 -3.32 -14.08
C ARG A 64 6.14 -4.61 -14.13
N ASP A 65 6.74 -5.73 -13.73
CA ASP A 65 6.03 -7.02 -13.68
C ASP A 65 4.90 -6.99 -12.66
N LEU A 66 5.11 -6.36 -11.50
CA LEU A 66 4.07 -6.21 -10.49
C LEU A 66 2.91 -5.33 -10.97
N VAL A 67 3.22 -4.19 -11.60
CA VAL A 67 2.19 -3.29 -12.15
C VAL A 67 1.38 -4.01 -13.22
N ASP A 68 2.03 -4.76 -14.10
CA ASP A 68 1.35 -5.51 -15.15
C ASP A 68 0.39 -6.56 -14.55
N THR A 69 0.78 -7.18 -13.42
CA THR A 69 -0.07 -8.15 -12.71
C THR A 69 -1.36 -7.49 -12.21
N PHE A 70 -1.29 -6.24 -11.75
CA PHE A 70 -2.44 -5.53 -11.17
C PHE A 70 -3.08 -4.50 -12.10
N ALA A 71 -2.61 -4.37 -13.35
CA ALA A 71 -2.89 -3.22 -14.23
C ALA A 71 -4.36 -2.79 -14.28
N ASP A 72 -5.31 -3.75 -14.41
CA ASP A 72 -6.73 -3.45 -14.51
C ASP A 72 -7.43 -3.28 -13.16
N ALA A 73 -6.72 -3.55 -12.06
CA ALA A 73 -7.26 -3.56 -10.71
C ALA A 73 -6.62 -2.50 -9.80
N VAL A 74 -5.72 -1.67 -10.31
CA VAL A 74 -5.11 -0.58 -9.53
C VAL A 74 -6.20 0.40 -9.09
N VAL A 75 -6.33 0.63 -7.79
CA VAL A 75 -7.41 1.45 -7.24
C VAL A 75 -7.01 2.92 -7.30
N VAL A 76 -7.91 3.74 -7.83
CA VAL A 76 -7.67 5.17 -8.03
C VAL A 76 -8.02 5.99 -6.80
N TYR A 77 -7.46 7.20 -6.74
CA TYR A 77 -7.77 8.19 -5.70
C TYR A 77 -8.85 9.12 -6.23
N ASP A 78 -10.10 8.79 -5.93
CA ASP A 78 -11.28 9.49 -6.42
C ASP A 78 -11.85 10.50 -5.41
N LEU A 79 -13.00 11.10 -5.73
CA LEU A 79 -13.63 12.09 -4.85
C LEU A 79 -13.99 11.50 -3.47
N PRO A 80 -14.67 10.34 -3.38
CA PRO A 80 -14.93 9.76 -2.06
C PRO A 80 -13.65 9.48 -1.26
N ALA A 81 -12.60 9.00 -1.91
CA ALA A 81 -11.31 8.78 -1.25
C ALA A 81 -10.72 10.08 -0.69
N ALA A 82 -10.79 11.17 -1.45
CA ALA A 82 -10.30 12.47 -1.01
C ALA A 82 -11.10 13.00 0.20
N GLN A 83 -12.40 12.81 0.20
CA GLN A 83 -13.26 13.22 1.32
C GLN A 83 -12.94 12.42 2.58
N GLU A 84 -12.76 11.10 2.45
CA GLU A 84 -12.34 10.25 3.57
C GLU A 84 -10.95 10.63 4.08
N THR A 85 -10.01 10.92 3.18
CA THR A 85 -8.66 11.37 3.55
C THR A 85 -8.69 12.62 4.39
N ALA A 86 -9.50 13.62 4.00
CA ALA A 86 -9.66 14.85 4.76
C ALA A 86 -10.16 14.57 6.19
N ALA A 87 -11.18 13.72 6.33
CA ALA A 87 -11.72 13.35 7.64
C ALA A 87 -10.68 12.59 8.50
N ILE A 88 -9.92 11.70 7.88
CA ILE A 88 -8.86 10.95 8.57
C ILE A 88 -7.77 11.89 9.09
N LEU A 89 -7.32 12.83 8.25
CA LEU A 89 -6.28 13.80 8.65
C LEU A 89 -6.75 14.70 9.80
N VAL A 90 -7.98 15.18 9.76
CA VAL A 90 -8.55 15.99 10.82
C VAL A 90 -8.63 15.20 12.13
N ALA A 91 -9.15 13.98 12.08
CA ALA A 91 -9.27 13.13 13.26
C ALA A 91 -7.89 12.80 13.86
N ALA A 92 -6.89 12.52 13.04
CA ALA A 92 -5.54 12.22 13.49
C ALA A 92 -4.90 13.44 14.19
N GLN A 93 -5.04 14.61 13.60
CA GLN A 93 -4.51 15.85 14.18
C GLN A 93 -5.21 16.18 15.49
N THR A 94 -6.53 16.05 15.57
CA THR A 94 -7.31 16.30 16.77
C THR A 94 -6.93 15.34 17.90
N ALA A 95 -6.62 14.10 17.57
CA ALA A 95 -6.17 13.09 18.55
C ALA A 95 -4.71 13.26 18.96
N GLY A 96 -3.98 14.22 18.41
CA GLY A 96 -2.56 14.44 18.69
C GLY A 96 -1.64 13.39 18.09
N ARG A 97 -2.11 12.64 17.08
CA ARG A 97 -1.34 11.60 16.38
C ARG A 97 -1.39 11.84 14.87
N PRO A 98 -0.71 12.89 14.37
CA PRO A 98 -0.76 13.25 12.97
C PRO A 98 -0.24 12.13 12.07
N MET A 99 -0.87 11.96 10.92
CA MET A 99 -0.50 11.00 9.89
C MET A 99 0.17 11.72 8.73
N SER A 100 1.01 11.00 7.98
CA SER A 100 1.49 11.50 6.69
C SER A 100 0.33 11.57 5.69
N LEU A 101 0.44 12.47 4.73
CA LEU A 101 -0.56 12.60 3.67
C LEU A 101 -0.71 11.29 2.89
N ALA A 102 0.41 10.65 2.52
CA ALA A 102 0.37 9.40 1.76
C ALA A 102 -0.37 8.30 2.51
N ASP A 103 -0.08 8.10 3.80
CA ASP A 103 -0.78 7.10 4.63
C ASP A 103 -2.28 7.41 4.73
N ALA A 104 -2.63 8.67 4.93
CA ALA A 104 -4.03 9.09 5.01
C ALA A 104 -4.76 8.89 3.66
N GLN A 105 -4.09 9.10 2.54
CA GLN A 105 -4.66 8.85 1.21
C GLN A 105 -4.89 7.36 0.97
N ILE A 106 -3.95 6.51 1.34
CA ILE A 106 -4.11 5.05 1.26
C ILE A 106 -5.28 4.59 2.13
N ALA A 107 -5.34 5.07 3.37
CA ALA A 107 -6.44 4.77 4.28
C ALA A 107 -7.79 5.28 3.73
N GLY A 108 -7.80 6.47 3.12
CA GLY A 108 -8.98 7.05 2.50
C GLY A 108 -9.51 6.22 1.34
N ILE A 109 -8.61 5.73 0.49
CA ILE A 109 -8.96 4.81 -0.60
C ILE A 109 -9.60 3.54 -0.04
N CYS A 110 -8.97 2.92 0.97
CA CYS A 110 -9.46 1.70 1.56
C CYS A 110 -10.82 1.89 2.24
N ARG A 111 -10.97 2.93 3.05
CA ARG A 111 -12.21 3.18 3.79
C ARG A 111 -13.37 3.53 2.87
N SER A 112 -13.14 4.36 1.85
CA SER A 112 -14.19 4.76 0.91
C SER A 112 -14.66 3.59 0.04
N GLY A 113 -13.74 2.68 -0.31
CA GLY A 113 -14.03 1.52 -1.16
C GLY A 113 -14.41 0.25 -0.41
N GLY A 114 -14.39 0.27 0.92
CA GLY A 114 -14.65 -0.93 1.73
C GLY A 114 -13.56 -1.99 1.62
N HIS A 115 -12.30 -1.59 1.40
CA HIS A 115 -11.17 -2.49 1.28
C HIS A 115 -10.44 -2.67 2.61
N GLU A 116 -9.83 -3.84 2.80
CA GLU A 116 -8.88 -4.07 3.87
C GLU A 116 -7.49 -3.56 3.46
N LEU A 117 -6.68 -3.12 4.42
CA LEU A 117 -5.32 -2.67 4.17
C LEU A 117 -4.33 -3.68 4.75
N ALA A 118 -3.48 -4.25 3.89
CA ALA A 118 -2.36 -5.08 4.31
C ALA A 118 -1.13 -4.20 4.49
N THR A 119 -0.61 -4.13 5.71
CA THR A 119 0.52 -3.25 6.07
C THR A 119 1.34 -3.84 7.21
N ARG A 120 2.65 -3.56 7.20
CA ARG A 120 3.52 -3.81 8.36
C ARG A 120 3.23 -2.81 9.49
N ASN A 121 2.84 -1.59 9.15
CA ASN A 121 2.75 -0.46 10.07
C ASN A 121 1.35 -0.34 10.69
N ILE A 122 0.89 -1.39 11.35
CA ILE A 122 -0.44 -1.44 11.99
C ILE A 122 -0.67 -0.23 12.90
N ASP A 123 0.33 0.16 13.69
CA ASP A 123 0.19 1.26 14.65
C ASP A 123 -0.08 2.61 13.97
N ASP A 124 0.48 2.83 12.77
CA ASP A 124 0.29 4.08 12.04
C ASP A 124 -1.16 4.26 11.56
N PHE A 125 -1.89 3.15 11.39
CA PHE A 125 -3.28 3.14 10.91
C PHE A 125 -4.29 2.78 12.00
N ALA A 126 -3.84 2.41 13.20
CA ALA A 126 -4.72 1.88 14.25
C ALA A 126 -5.79 2.88 14.71
N THR A 127 -5.53 4.19 14.58
CA THR A 127 -6.47 5.24 14.97
C THR A 127 -7.52 5.56 13.89
N VAL A 128 -7.40 4.97 12.71
CA VAL A 128 -8.37 5.17 11.63
C VAL A 128 -9.58 4.26 11.88
N SER A 129 -10.69 4.85 12.29
CA SER A 129 -11.93 4.10 12.55
C SER A 129 -12.49 3.52 11.25
N GLY A 130 -13.03 2.30 11.33
CA GLY A 130 -13.66 1.64 10.19
C GLY A 130 -12.70 1.07 9.15
N LEU A 131 -11.40 1.07 9.42
CA LEU A 131 -10.39 0.49 8.55
C LEU A 131 -9.96 -0.87 9.08
N ALA A 132 -10.17 -1.92 8.30
CA ALA A 132 -9.69 -3.26 8.63
C ALA A 132 -8.23 -3.42 8.20
N LEU A 133 -7.40 -3.91 9.11
CA LEU A 133 -5.95 -4.04 8.92
C LEU A 133 -5.53 -5.50 8.96
N ILE A 134 -4.56 -5.84 8.10
CA ILE A 134 -3.90 -7.15 8.07
C ILE A 134 -2.41 -6.89 8.13
N ASN A 135 -1.68 -7.61 8.99
CA ASN A 135 -0.21 -7.58 8.98
C ASN A 135 0.33 -8.86 8.34
N PRO A 136 0.77 -8.81 7.06
CA PRO A 136 1.31 -9.99 6.37
C PRO A 136 2.63 -10.49 6.94
N PHE A 137 3.31 -9.71 7.77
CA PHE A 137 4.60 -10.04 8.38
C PHE A 137 4.44 -10.84 9.68
N GLN A 138 3.22 -11.04 10.14
CA GLN A 138 2.91 -11.85 11.35
C GLN A 138 2.22 -13.15 10.95
N GLU A 139 2.63 -14.23 11.60
CA GLU A 139 1.98 -15.53 11.44
C GLU A 139 0.59 -15.57 12.08
#